data_d007a98f14e5855a822806997f0897f9
#
_entry.id   d007a98f14e5855a822806997f0897f9
#
_cell.length_a   1.000
_cell.length_b   1.000
_cell.length_c   1.000
_cell.angle_alpha   90.00
_cell.angle_beta   90.00
_cell.angle_gamma   90.00
#
_symmetry.space_group_name_H-M   'P 1'
#
loop_
_entity.id
_entity.type
_entity.pdbx_description
1 polymer ?
#
loop_
_entity_poly.entity_id
_entity_poly.type
_entity_poly.pdbx_seq_one_letter_code
_entity_poly.pdbx_strand_id
1 'polypeptide(L)'
;MIDRRQFFLAITALLSELAFSKNPNERLLLRAIPSSGERIPVIGMGTSRTFDLKSDENFGQLLEVLESFFIGGGTVIDSSPMYGSAESTIGSLLSQLDFPHRYFAATKVWKTGKEEGIEQMLLSKKRMNVK
;
A
#
# COMPACT_ATOMS: atom_id res chain seq x y z
N MET A 1 38.71 8.41 36.99
CA MET A 1 37.47 9.03 37.51
C MET A 1 36.81 9.72 36.35
N ILE A 2 35.62 9.25 35.92
CA ILE A 2 34.88 9.84 34.82
C ILE A 2 34.29 11.16 35.31
N ASP A 3 34.54 12.26 34.61
CA ASP A 3 34.01 13.58 34.96
C ASP A 3 32.48 13.60 34.72
N ARG A 4 31.74 14.35 35.56
CA ARG A 4 30.26 14.48 35.47
C ARG A 4 29.81 14.88 34.08
N ARG A 5 30.59 15.73 33.36
CA ARG A 5 30.30 16.12 31.99
C ARG A 5 30.41 14.96 30.99
N GLN A 6 31.41 14.10 31.15
CA GLN A 6 31.59 12.92 30.30
C GLN A 6 30.48 11.88 30.55
N PHE A 7 30.01 11.77 31.79
CA PHE A 7 28.91 10.90 32.16
C PHE A 7 27.57 11.34 31.50
N PHE A 8 27.26 12.64 31.53
CA PHE A 8 26.07 13.18 30.86
C PHE A 8 26.13 13.07 29.34
N LEU A 9 27.31 13.30 28.73
CA LEU A 9 27.48 13.12 27.28
C LEU A 9 27.34 11.66 26.85
N ALA A 10 27.79 10.72 27.67
CA ALA A 10 27.63 9.29 27.40
C ALA A 10 26.16 8.85 27.50
N ILE A 11 25.39 9.37 28.45
CA ILE A 11 23.95 9.07 28.61
C ILE A 11 23.15 9.67 27.45
N THR A 12 23.45 10.90 27.03
CA THR A 12 22.74 11.52 25.88
C THR A 12 23.04 10.78 24.56
N ALA A 13 24.27 10.29 24.36
CA ALA A 13 24.60 9.46 23.20
C ALA A 13 23.87 8.09 23.23
N LEU A 14 23.78 7.44 24.40
CA LEU A 14 23.03 6.19 24.54
C LEU A 14 21.52 6.35 24.32
N LEU A 15 20.95 7.46 24.80
CA LEU A 15 19.52 7.76 24.63
C LEU A 15 19.16 8.13 23.19
N SER A 16 20.09 8.71 22.42
CA SER A 16 19.87 9.00 21.00
C SER A 16 19.86 7.74 20.13
N GLU A 17 20.62 6.71 20.49
CA GLU A 17 20.58 5.42 19.80
C GLU A 17 19.30 4.61 20.10
N LEU A 18 18.73 4.76 21.30
CA LEU A 18 17.48 4.12 21.67
C LEU A 18 16.23 4.77 21.03
N ALA A 19 16.33 6.04 20.66
CA ALA A 19 15.19 6.77 20.09
C ALA A 19 14.99 6.54 18.57
N PHE A 20 15.93 5.94 17.85
CA PHE A 20 15.87 5.79 16.40
C PHE A 20 16.17 4.39 15.86
N SER A 21 16.14 3.37 16.72
CA SER A 21 16.12 2.00 16.20
C SER A 21 14.70 1.62 15.76
N LYS A 22 14.17 2.30 14.78
CA LYS A 22 13.17 1.70 13.90
C LYS A 22 13.94 0.62 13.13
N ASN A 23 13.83 -0.60 13.62
CA ASN A 23 14.48 -1.76 13.03
C ASN A 23 14.03 -1.86 11.55
N PRO A 24 14.87 -1.58 10.54
CA PRO A 24 14.45 -1.67 9.16
C PRO A 24 14.11 -3.11 8.73
N ASN A 25 14.16 -4.05 9.68
CA ASN A 25 13.86 -5.46 9.55
C ASN A 25 12.57 -5.90 10.28
N GLU A 26 11.71 -5.00 10.73
CA GLU A 26 10.34 -5.40 11.07
C GLU A 26 9.63 -5.86 9.81
N ARG A 27 9.83 -7.14 9.49
CA ARG A 27 9.17 -7.77 8.35
C ARG A 27 7.69 -7.79 8.64
N LEU A 28 6.90 -7.21 7.74
CA LEU A 28 5.45 -7.33 7.79
C LEU A 28 5.05 -8.80 7.95
N LEU A 29 4.04 -9.05 8.76
CA LEU A 29 3.46 -10.37 8.88
C LEU A 29 2.86 -10.76 7.52
N LEU A 30 3.37 -11.84 6.94
CA LEU A 30 2.93 -12.37 5.66
C LEU A 30 2.18 -13.67 5.85
N ARG A 31 1.16 -13.90 5.04
CA ARG A 31 0.48 -15.20 4.92
C ARG A 31 0.49 -15.69 3.48
N ALA A 32 0.59 -16.99 3.33
CA ALA A 32 0.48 -17.62 2.02
C ALA A 32 -0.98 -17.74 1.60
N ILE A 33 -1.27 -17.47 0.33
CA ILE A 33 -2.52 -17.82 -0.32
C ILE A 33 -2.49 -19.36 -0.52
N PRO A 34 -3.45 -20.11 0.03
CA PRO A 34 -3.38 -21.58 0.01
C PRO A 34 -3.29 -22.19 -1.40
N SER A 35 -3.94 -21.57 -2.38
CA SER A 35 -4.00 -22.09 -3.76
C SER A 35 -2.75 -21.82 -4.60
N SER A 36 -2.04 -20.71 -4.35
CA SER A 36 -0.88 -20.30 -5.15
C SER A 36 0.45 -20.38 -4.40
N GLY A 37 0.43 -20.41 -3.07
CA GLY A 37 1.62 -20.30 -2.22
C GLY A 37 2.19 -18.87 -2.16
N GLU A 38 1.65 -17.92 -2.90
CA GLU A 38 2.09 -16.53 -2.89
C GLU A 38 1.93 -15.92 -1.49
N ARG A 39 2.99 -15.27 -1.00
CA ARG A 39 2.99 -14.64 0.32
C ARG A 39 2.65 -13.17 0.21
N ILE A 40 1.57 -12.77 0.84
CA ILE A 40 1.09 -11.38 0.88
C ILE A 40 1.02 -10.85 2.32
N PRO A 41 1.18 -9.53 2.54
CA PRO A 41 0.94 -8.91 3.84
C PRO A 41 -0.48 -9.20 4.34
N VAL A 42 -0.62 -9.41 5.65
CA VAL A 42 -1.94 -9.63 6.26
C VAL A 42 -2.77 -8.37 6.38
N ILE A 43 -2.16 -7.20 6.21
CA ILE A 43 -2.81 -5.89 6.16
C ILE A 43 -2.72 -5.36 4.75
N GLY A 44 -3.85 -4.90 4.22
CA GLY A 44 -3.97 -4.25 2.93
C GLY A 44 -4.67 -2.90 3.04
N MET A 45 -4.62 -2.12 1.97
CA MET A 45 -5.28 -0.84 1.85
C MET A 45 -6.63 -1.01 1.14
N GLY A 46 -7.72 -0.60 1.78
CA GLY A 46 -9.04 -0.48 1.18
C GLY A 46 -9.22 0.89 0.53
N THR A 47 -10.03 0.95 -0.54
CA THR A 47 -10.13 2.14 -1.39
C THR A 47 -11.54 2.75 -1.46
N SER A 48 -12.49 2.14 -0.77
CA SER A 48 -13.88 2.62 -0.73
C SER A 48 -13.96 4.06 -0.22
N ARG A 49 -14.69 4.91 -0.89
CA ARG A 49 -14.92 6.34 -0.60
C ARG A 49 -13.68 7.23 -0.76
N THR A 50 -12.54 6.87 -0.18
CA THR A 50 -11.33 7.71 -0.18
C THR A 50 -10.74 7.89 -1.57
N PHE A 51 -10.75 6.83 -2.39
CA PHE A 51 -10.24 6.86 -3.76
C PHE A 51 -11.31 7.14 -4.82
N ASP A 52 -12.59 7.29 -4.43
CA ASP A 52 -13.66 7.75 -5.33
C ASP A 52 -13.61 9.27 -5.47
N LEU A 53 -12.62 9.76 -6.22
CA LEU A 53 -12.43 11.19 -6.44
C LEU A 53 -13.53 11.75 -7.37
N LYS A 54 -14.12 12.85 -6.95
CA LYS A 54 -15.06 13.65 -7.78
C LYS A 54 -14.35 14.82 -8.47
N SER A 55 -13.16 15.17 -8.00
CA SER A 55 -12.29 16.20 -8.56
C SER A 55 -10.83 15.83 -8.25
N ASP A 56 -9.89 16.53 -8.87
CA ASP A 56 -8.45 16.28 -8.68
C ASP A 56 -7.88 16.90 -7.39
N GLU A 57 -8.69 17.56 -6.57
CA GLU A 57 -8.23 18.30 -5.38
C GLU A 57 -7.43 17.45 -4.40
N ASN A 58 -7.77 16.19 -4.22
CA ASN A 58 -7.11 15.29 -3.28
C ASN A 58 -6.12 14.31 -3.95
N PHE A 59 -5.90 14.43 -5.26
CA PHE A 59 -5.09 13.48 -6.01
C PHE A 59 -3.64 13.41 -5.47
N GLY A 60 -3.03 14.57 -5.23
CA GLY A 60 -1.67 14.66 -4.67
C GLY A 60 -1.55 14.03 -3.28
N GLN A 61 -2.54 14.24 -2.41
CA GLN A 61 -2.56 13.63 -1.07
C GLN A 61 -2.66 12.10 -1.14
N LEU A 62 -3.48 11.58 -2.07
CA LEU A 62 -3.59 10.13 -2.27
C LEU A 62 -2.31 9.53 -2.85
N LEU A 63 -1.58 10.28 -3.67
CA LEU A 63 -0.26 9.86 -4.17
C LEU A 63 0.72 9.68 -3.02
N GLU A 64 0.82 10.66 -2.10
CA GLU A 64 1.67 10.58 -0.91
C GLU A 64 1.28 9.43 0.02
N VAL A 65 -0.02 9.19 0.19
CA VAL A 65 -0.53 8.03 0.97
C VAL A 65 -0.11 6.71 0.34
N LEU A 66 -0.25 6.59 -0.97
CA LEU A 66 0.10 5.37 -1.70
C LEU A 66 1.61 5.13 -1.67
N GLU A 67 2.41 6.17 -1.84
CA GLU A 67 3.87 6.11 -1.71
C GLU A 67 4.29 5.65 -0.31
N SER A 68 3.73 6.28 0.74
CA SER A 68 3.99 5.91 2.13
C SER A 68 3.59 4.46 2.43
N PHE A 69 2.47 4.00 1.87
CA PHE A 69 2.00 2.63 1.98
C PHE A 69 3.02 1.63 1.41
N PHE A 70 3.57 1.91 0.22
CA PHE A 70 4.58 1.04 -0.38
C PHE A 70 5.93 1.11 0.33
N ILE A 71 6.37 2.31 0.75
CA ILE A 71 7.59 2.48 1.57
C ILE A 71 7.48 1.69 2.88
N GLY A 72 6.28 1.62 3.48
CA GLY A 72 5.97 0.80 4.64
C GLY A 72 5.93 -0.71 4.36
N GLY A 73 6.12 -1.14 3.10
CA GLY A 73 6.11 -2.54 2.67
C GLY A 73 4.71 -3.10 2.39
N GLY A 74 3.68 -2.26 2.37
CA GLY A 74 2.34 -2.65 1.94
C GLY A 74 2.31 -3.03 0.46
N THR A 75 1.55 -4.06 0.09
CA THR A 75 1.41 -4.49 -1.31
C THR A 75 -0.02 -4.83 -1.69
N VAL A 76 -0.90 -5.08 -0.75
CA VAL A 76 -2.29 -5.49 -1.03
C VAL A 76 -3.18 -4.25 -1.11
N ILE A 77 -3.84 -4.06 -2.25
CA ILE A 77 -4.83 -2.98 -2.46
C ILE A 77 -6.16 -3.61 -2.85
N ASP A 78 -7.20 -3.39 -2.03
CA ASP A 78 -8.56 -3.85 -2.26
C ASP A 78 -9.44 -2.73 -2.82
N SER A 79 -10.11 -3.00 -3.93
CA SER A 79 -11.03 -2.10 -4.60
C SER A 79 -12.32 -2.81 -5.02
N SER A 80 -13.16 -2.14 -5.79
CA SER A 80 -14.36 -2.70 -6.40
C SER A 80 -14.81 -1.85 -7.57
N PRO A 81 -15.40 -2.45 -8.62
CA PRO A 81 -16.10 -1.72 -9.67
C PRO A 81 -17.23 -0.82 -9.15
N MET A 82 -17.73 -1.10 -7.93
CA MET A 82 -18.80 -0.34 -7.28
C MET A 82 -18.30 0.87 -6.47
N TYR A 83 -16.99 1.10 -6.41
CA TYR A 83 -16.41 2.20 -5.66
C TYR A 83 -16.16 3.44 -6.54
N GLY A 84 -17.07 3.72 -7.46
CA GLY A 84 -16.99 4.89 -8.34
C GLY A 84 -15.73 4.91 -9.21
N SER A 85 -14.91 5.94 -9.05
CA SER A 85 -13.64 6.09 -9.77
C SER A 85 -12.45 5.37 -9.14
N ALA A 86 -12.60 4.72 -7.98
CA ALA A 86 -11.48 4.23 -7.17
C ALA A 86 -10.48 3.34 -7.95
N GLU A 87 -10.96 2.41 -8.78
CA GLU A 87 -10.07 1.56 -9.60
C GLU A 87 -9.23 2.39 -10.57
N SER A 88 -9.84 3.37 -11.24
CA SER A 88 -9.14 4.24 -12.20
C SER A 88 -8.20 5.21 -11.49
N THR A 89 -8.60 5.73 -10.34
CA THR A 89 -7.77 6.60 -9.50
C THR A 89 -6.49 5.88 -9.08
N ILE A 90 -6.61 4.62 -8.59
CA ILE A 90 -5.43 3.80 -8.25
C ILE A 90 -4.52 3.61 -9.44
N GLY A 91 -5.07 3.22 -10.60
CA GLY A 91 -4.28 3.02 -11.81
C GLY A 91 -3.53 4.28 -12.25
N SER A 92 -4.18 5.45 -12.14
CA SER A 92 -3.58 6.75 -12.45
C SER A 92 -2.47 7.14 -11.47
N LEU A 93 -2.69 6.93 -10.17
CA LEU A 93 -1.69 7.16 -9.13
C LEU A 93 -0.46 6.26 -9.32
N LEU A 94 -0.69 4.97 -9.56
CA LEU A 94 0.39 3.99 -9.79
C LEU A 94 1.23 4.31 -11.04
N SER A 95 0.64 4.94 -12.05
CA SER A 95 1.37 5.37 -13.24
C SER A 95 2.33 6.54 -12.99
N GLN A 96 2.15 7.28 -11.89
CA GLN A 96 2.99 8.41 -11.50
C GLN A 96 4.09 8.02 -10.49
N LEU A 97 3.96 6.86 -9.87
CA LEU A 97 4.97 6.36 -8.96
C LEU A 97 6.09 5.67 -9.75
N ASP A 98 7.31 6.18 -9.59
CA ASP A 98 8.52 5.58 -10.19
C ASP A 98 9.03 4.41 -9.33
N PHE A 99 8.13 3.47 -9.05
CA PHE A 99 8.45 2.31 -8.25
C PHE A 99 8.24 1.02 -9.06
N PRO A 100 9.19 0.08 -9.09
CA PRO A 100 9.02 -1.21 -9.74
C PRO A 100 8.10 -2.12 -8.89
N HIS A 101 6.85 -1.72 -8.68
CA HIS A 101 6.01 -2.45 -7.75
C HIS A 101 5.18 -3.52 -8.44
N ARG A 102 5.39 -4.74 -7.95
CA ARG A 102 4.33 -5.74 -7.97
C ARG A 102 3.46 -5.48 -6.74
N TYR A 103 2.25 -5.02 -6.94
CA TYR A 103 1.25 -4.98 -5.90
C TYR A 103 0.21 -6.07 -6.16
N PHE A 104 -0.42 -6.54 -5.10
CA PHE A 104 -1.51 -7.49 -5.16
C PHE A 104 -2.83 -6.74 -5.26
N ALA A 105 -3.42 -6.72 -6.45
CA ALA A 105 -4.73 -6.12 -6.68
C ALA A 105 -5.83 -7.09 -6.31
N ALA A 106 -6.68 -6.71 -5.37
CA ALA A 106 -7.92 -7.38 -5.04
C ALA A 106 -9.11 -6.52 -5.50
N THR A 107 -10.08 -7.13 -6.16
CA THR A 107 -11.31 -6.47 -6.56
C THR A 107 -12.49 -7.44 -6.50
N LYS A 108 -13.65 -7.04 -6.99
CA LYS A 108 -14.90 -7.80 -6.88
C LYS A 108 -15.55 -7.95 -8.25
N VAL A 109 -16.32 -9.02 -8.42
CA VAL A 109 -17.18 -9.22 -9.59
C VAL A 109 -18.62 -9.05 -9.16
N TRP A 110 -19.32 -8.13 -9.79
CA TRP A 110 -20.73 -7.78 -9.50
C TRP A 110 -21.69 -8.12 -10.64
N LYS A 111 -21.17 -8.65 -11.73
CA LYS A 111 -21.97 -9.08 -12.87
C LYS A 111 -22.46 -10.51 -12.67
N THR A 112 -23.65 -10.78 -13.16
CA THR A 112 -24.21 -12.12 -13.28
C THR A 112 -23.88 -12.67 -14.67
N GLY A 113 -23.47 -13.93 -14.76
CA GLY A 113 -23.02 -14.52 -16.01
C GLY A 113 -21.50 -14.63 -16.07
N LYS A 114 -21.02 -15.65 -16.80
CA LYS A 114 -19.59 -15.95 -16.90
C LYS A 114 -18.88 -14.92 -17.77
N GLU A 115 -19.42 -14.64 -18.94
CA GLU A 115 -18.84 -13.73 -19.92
C GLU A 115 -18.79 -12.31 -19.36
N GLU A 116 -19.87 -11.81 -18.80
CA GLU A 116 -19.98 -10.49 -18.22
C GLU A 116 -19.07 -10.34 -16.99
N GLY A 117 -18.92 -11.40 -16.21
CA GLY A 117 -17.98 -11.45 -15.08
C GLY A 117 -16.54 -11.35 -15.53
N ILE A 118 -16.15 -12.05 -16.60
CA ILE A 118 -14.81 -11.99 -17.19
C ILE A 118 -14.54 -10.60 -17.75
N GLU A 119 -15.47 -10.02 -18.49
CA GLU A 119 -15.35 -8.66 -19.03
C GLU A 119 -15.14 -7.64 -17.90
N GLN A 120 -15.91 -7.75 -16.82
CA GLN A 120 -15.72 -6.87 -15.66
C GLN A 120 -14.35 -7.03 -15.02
N MET A 121 -13.86 -8.25 -14.86
CA MET A 121 -12.51 -8.51 -14.33
C MET A 121 -11.42 -7.92 -15.21
N LEU A 122 -11.54 -8.05 -16.53
CA LEU A 122 -10.58 -7.48 -17.49
C LEU A 122 -10.61 -5.95 -17.44
N LEU A 123 -11.80 -5.35 -17.30
CA LEU A 123 -11.93 -3.91 -17.14
C LEU A 123 -11.30 -3.42 -15.83
N SER A 124 -11.53 -4.11 -14.72
CA SER A 124 -10.89 -3.79 -13.43
C SER A 124 -9.37 -3.91 -13.52
N LYS A 125 -8.85 -4.99 -14.13
CA LYS A 125 -7.42 -5.17 -14.39
C LYS A 125 -6.82 -3.98 -15.14
N LYS A 126 -7.50 -3.53 -16.21
CA LYS A 126 -7.09 -2.35 -17.00
C LYS A 126 -7.11 -1.06 -16.17
N ARG A 127 -8.22 -0.81 -15.45
CA ARG A 127 -8.40 0.39 -14.64
C ARG A 127 -7.35 0.50 -13.53
N MET A 128 -7.06 -0.60 -12.87
CA MET A 128 -6.08 -0.66 -11.78
C MET A 128 -4.63 -0.77 -12.27
N ASN A 129 -4.37 -0.72 -13.58
CA ASN A 129 -3.03 -0.82 -14.17
C ASN A 129 -2.26 -2.09 -13.75
N VAL A 130 -2.97 -3.22 -13.65
CA VAL A 130 -2.37 -4.53 -13.33
C VAL A 130 -1.77 -5.11 -14.61
N LYS A 131 -0.49 -5.46 -14.55
CA LYS A 131 0.27 -6.08 -15.67
C LYS A 131 0.08 -7.60 -15.72
#